data_bc1178e63c1a5dd2cdf76bcc2f93ba78
#
_entry.id   bc1178e63c1a5dd2cdf76bcc2f93ba78
#
_cell.length_a   1.000
_cell.length_b   1.000
_cell.length_c   1.000
_cell.angle_alpha   90.00
_cell.angle_beta   90.00
_cell.angle_gamma   90.00
#
_symmetry.space_group_name_H-M   'P 1'
#
loop_
_entity.id
_entity.type
_entity.pdbx_description
1 polymer ?
#
loop_
_entity_poly.entity_id
_entity_poly.type
_entity_poly.pdbx_seq_one_letter_code
_entity_poly.pdbx_strand_id
1 'polypeptide(L)'
;MKRCGLFMLLSLLLVAVAVFSLLYAPVHEQNRLRPIPAYAQLVYNNESPDGFLSFFPTLGKLDTDFSKHWKKSFQTLEKSPLAVATVPFNGREGRNAWVAVSELGGSTALAMRWRLLLFPPEGVSSVRPYAVWPIWKLEHPAIPSWARVRFALTDGLLICSISDDSHDIYKLLDTVDGRAVSMANRRNP
;
A
#
# COMPACT_ATOMS: atom_id res chain seq x y z
N MET A 1 -10.57 -31.81 -31.21
CA MET A 1 -11.06 -32.04 -29.84
C MET A 1 -9.98 -32.00 -28.76
N LYS A 2 -8.72 -32.44 -28.98
CA LYS A 2 -7.66 -32.46 -27.94
C LYS A 2 -7.19 -31.06 -27.44
N ARG A 3 -7.27 -30.01 -28.26
CA ARG A 3 -6.83 -28.65 -27.87
C ARG A 3 -7.80 -27.93 -26.91
N CYS A 4 -9.13 -28.15 -27.04
CA CYS A 4 -10.15 -27.61 -26.13
C CYS A 4 -10.01 -28.18 -24.71
N GLY A 5 -9.68 -29.45 -24.56
CA GLY A 5 -9.47 -30.07 -23.24
C GLY A 5 -8.26 -29.52 -22.52
N LEU A 6 -7.18 -29.23 -23.25
CA LEU A 6 -5.96 -28.62 -22.65
C LEU A 6 -6.21 -27.20 -22.13
N PHE A 7 -6.93 -26.37 -22.90
CA PHE A 7 -7.29 -25.01 -22.46
C PHE A 7 -8.19 -25.03 -21.23
N MET A 8 -9.17 -25.96 -21.20
CA MET A 8 -10.07 -26.11 -20.04
C MET A 8 -9.32 -26.55 -18.78
N LEU A 9 -8.35 -27.44 -18.92
CA LEU A 9 -7.51 -27.93 -17.82
C LEU A 9 -6.57 -26.83 -17.30
N LEU A 10 -5.98 -26.02 -18.19
CA LEU A 10 -5.12 -24.90 -17.86
C LEU A 10 -5.90 -23.78 -17.14
N SER A 11 -7.12 -23.46 -17.61
CA SER A 11 -7.97 -22.47 -16.95
C SER A 11 -8.41 -22.95 -15.57
N LEU A 12 -8.71 -24.23 -15.40
CA LEU A 12 -9.10 -24.80 -14.10
C LEU A 12 -7.92 -24.83 -13.12
N LEU A 13 -6.70 -25.10 -13.60
CA LEU A 13 -5.47 -25.03 -12.83
C LEU A 13 -5.18 -23.59 -12.37
N LEU A 14 -5.32 -22.61 -13.26
CA LEU A 14 -5.15 -21.21 -12.93
C LEU A 14 -6.15 -20.74 -11.86
N VAL A 15 -7.43 -21.13 -12.00
CA VAL A 15 -8.45 -20.83 -10.99
C VAL A 15 -8.13 -21.52 -9.67
N ALA A 16 -7.70 -22.78 -9.68
CA ALA A 16 -7.32 -23.50 -8.48
C ALA A 16 -6.11 -22.85 -7.78
N VAL A 17 -5.08 -22.45 -8.53
CA VAL A 17 -3.93 -21.73 -7.99
C VAL A 17 -4.32 -20.37 -7.39
N ALA A 18 -5.20 -19.63 -8.06
CA ALA A 18 -5.70 -18.34 -7.56
C ALA A 18 -6.50 -18.52 -6.25
N VAL A 19 -7.41 -19.50 -6.23
CA VAL A 19 -8.21 -19.83 -5.04
C VAL A 19 -7.32 -20.33 -3.91
N PHE A 20 -6.36 -21.20 -4.21
CA PHE A 20 -5.40 -21.70 -3.22
C PHE A 20 -4.54 -20.55 -2.64
N SER A 21 -4.06 -19.64 -3.50
CA SER A 21 -3.29 -18.48 -3.06
C SER A 21 -4.12 -17.53 -2.18
N LEU A 22 -5.43 -17.40 -2.45
CA LEU A 22 -6.33 -16.60 -1.62
C LEU A 22 -6.64 -17.24 -0.27
N LEU A 23 -6.77 -18.57 -0.23
CA LEU A 23 -7.08 -19.32 0.99
C LEU A 23 -5.87 -19.50 1.90
N TYR A 24 -4.68 -19.63 1.33
CA TYR A 24 -3.42 -19.84 2.05
C TYR A 24 -2.53 -18.60 2.10
N ALA A 25 -3.07 -17.42 1.79
CA ALA A 25 -2.34 -16.18 2.06
C ALA A 25 -2.01 -16.16 3.57
N PRO A 26 -0.73 -16.17 3.95
CA PRO A 26 -0.37 -16.23 5.35
C PRO A 26 -0.96 -15.01 6.06
N VAL A 27 -1.78 -15.27 7.08
CA VAL A 27 -2.23 -14.26 8.02
C VAL A 27 -1.03 -13.98 8.91
N HIS A 28 -0.11 -13.15 8.47
CA HIS A 28 0.92 -12.65 9.34
C HIS A 28 0.30 -11.63 10.29
N GLU A 29 0.68 -11.72 11.54
CA GLU A 29 0.39 -10.72 12.55
C GLU A 29 0.93 -9.37 12.05
N GLN A 30 0.03 -8.49 11.58
CA GLN A 30 0.40 -7.36 10.78
C GLN A 30 0.43 -6.13 11.66
N ASN A 31 1.62 -5.77 12.06
CA ASN A 31 1.83 -4.53 12.79
C ASN A 31 2.06 -3.38 11.81
N ARG A 32 1.08 -2.47 11.71
CA ARG A 32 1.14 -1.28 10.85
C ARG A 32 2.31 -0.33 11.15
N LEU A 33 2.93 -0.48 12.31
CA LEU A 33 4.14 0.27 12.67
C LEU A 33 5.41 -0.36 12.09
N ARG A 34 5.34 -1.60 11.59
CA ARG A 34 6.51 -2.31 11.04
C ARG A 34 7.17 -1.60 9.85
N PRO A 35 6.44 -1.04 8.87
CA PRO A 35 7.04 -0.30 7.77
C PRO A 35 7.61 1.07 8.17
N ILE A 36 7.22 1.60 9.32
CA ILE A 36 7.61 2.93 9.75
C ILE A 36 8.99 2.86 10.41
N PRO A 37 9.99 3.64 9.93
CA PRO A 37 11.32 3.69 10.55
C PRO A 37 11.27 4.14 12.00
N ALA A 38 12.16 3.62 12.85
CA ALA A 38 12.19 3.94 14.28
C ALA A 38 12.43 5.43 14.58
N TYR A 39 13.05 6.16 13.66
CA TYR A 39 13.29 7.59 13.78
C TYR A 39 12.15 8.48 13.28
N ALA A 40 11.08 7.88 12.76
CA ALA A 40 9.91 8.62 12.31
C ALA A 40 9.12 9.22 13.49
N GLN A 41 8.38 10.28 13.22
CA GLN A 41 7.42 10.86 14.13
C GLN A 41 6.03 10.35 13.79
N LEU A 42 5.42 9.61 14.70
CA LEU A 42 4.05 9.13 14.55
C LEU A 42 3.08 10.30 14.75
N VAL A 43 2.22 10.53 13.75
CA VAL A 43 1.21 11.59 13.77
C VAL A 43 -0.15 11.05 14.14
N TYR A 44 -0.47 9.83 13.65
CA TYR A 44 -1.76 9.20 13.86
C TYR A 44 -1.59 7.69 13.92
N ASN A 45 -2.28 7.05 14.85
CA ASN A 45 -2.31 5.60 14.96
C ASN A 45 -3.63 5.17 15.59
N ASN A 46 -4.58 4.72 14.77
CA ASN A 46 -5.89 4.32 15.25
C ASN A 46 -6.42 3.09 14.52
N GLU A 47 -7.30 2.37 15.17
CA GLU A 47 -7.99 1.21 14.61
C GLU A 47 -9.14 1.60 13.68
N SER A 48 -9.58 2.86 13.68
CA SER A 48 -10.56 3.40 12.75
C SER A 48 -10.00 4.64 12.03
N PRO A 49 -10.08 4.73 10.70
CA PRO A 49 -9.56 5.84 9.93
C PRO A 49 -10.48 7.07 9.91
N ASP A 50 -11.65 7.05 10.57
CA ASP A 50 -12.65 8.12 10.52
C ASP A 50 -12.08 9.50 10.85
N GLY A 51 -11.01 9.56 11.67
CA GLY A 51 -10.28 10.80 11.94
C GLY A 51 -9.29 11.21 10.84
N PHE A 52 -8.79 10.26 10.04
CA PHE A 52 -7.75 10.56 9.04
C PHE A 52 -8.27 11.35 7.85
N LEU A 53 -9.44 11.00 7.33
CA LEU A 53 -10.08 11.71 6.22
C LEU A 53 -10.41 13.15 6.57
N SER A 54 -10.62 13.46 7.86
CA SER A 54 -10.83 14.83 8.33
C SER A 54 -9.58 15.70 8.25
N PHE A 55 -8.36 15.09 8.34
CA PHE A 55 -7.10 15.80 8.17
C PHE A 55 -6.74 16.06 6.71
N PHE A 56 -7.32 15.30 5.77
CA PHE A 56 -7.04 15.43 4.35
C PHE A 56 -8.31 15.65 3.53
N PRO A 57 -8.99 16.79 3.72
CA PRO A 57 -10.22 17.11 2.95
C PRO A 57 -9.98 17.15 1.44
N THR A 58 -8.71 17.28 1.01
CA THR A 58 -8.31 17.21 -0.39
C THR A 58 -8.39 15.79 -0.96
N LEU A 59 -8.18 14.76 -0.14
CA LEU A 59 -8.35 13.37 -0.57
C LEU A 59 -9.84 13.01 -0.75
N GLY A 60 -10.73 13.60 0.05
CA GLY A 60 -12.18 13.48 -0.14
C GLY A 60 -12.70 14.18 -1.38
N LYS A 61 -11.98 15.17 -1.92
CA LYS A 61 -12.32 15.85 -3.18
C LYS A 61 -11.83 15.11 -4.44
N LEU A 62 -10.98 14.10 -4.30
CA LEU A 62 -10.62 13.17 -5.39
C LEU A 62 -11.82 12.31 -5.84
N ASP A 63 -13.02 12.62 -5.35
CA ASP A 63 -14.13 11.71 -5.17
C ASP A 63 -14.98 11.43 -6.41
N THR A 64 -15.04 12.25 -7.44
CA THR A 64 -16.14 12.08 -8.37
C THR A 64 -15.89 11.10 -9.51
N ASP A 65 -14.68 10.99 -10.04
CA ASP A 65 -14.39 10.08 -11.15
C ASP A 65 -13.52 8.88 -10.74
N PHE A 66 -12.63 9.09 -9.78
CA PHE A 66 -11.78 8.04 -9.20
C PHE A 66 -12.62 7.01 -8.41
N SER A 67 -13.73 7.43 -7.82
CA SER A 67 -14.54 6.63 -6.89
C SER A 67 -15.33 5.50 -7.54
N LYS A 68 -15.80 5.66 -8.79
CA LYS A 68 -16.69 4.65 -9.40
C LYS A 68 -16.05 3.27 -9.51
N HIS A 69 -14.76 3.22 -9.89
CA HIS A 69 -14.03 1.96 -10.07
C HIS A 69 -13.39 1.44 -8.76
N TRP A 70 -13.19 2.31 -7.78
CA TRP A 70 -12.50 2.02 -6.55
C TRP A 70 -13.36 2.06 -5.30
N LYS A 71 -14.62 2.42 -5.40
CA LYS A 71 -15.54 2.59 -4.27
C LYS A 71 -15.45 1.45 -3.25
N LYS A 72 -15.44 0.20 -3.71
CA LYS A 72 -15.34 -0.97 -2.83
C LYS A 72 -13.98 -1.08 -2.15
N SER A 73 -12.91 -0.73 -2.84
CA SER A 73 -11.54 -0.75 -2.28
C SER A 73 -11.34 0.38 -1.28
N PHE A 74 -11.88 1.57 -1.55
CA PHE A 74 -11.88 2.69 -0.60
C PHE A 74 -12.71 2.38 0.63
N GLN A 75 -13.89 1.78 0.50
CA GLN A 75 -14.70 1.36 1.65
C GLN A 75 -13.97 0.35 2.54
N THR A 76 -13.11 -0.48 1.97
CA THR A 76 -12.27 -1.38 2.76
C THR A 76 -11.17 -0.59 3.47
N LEU A 77 -10.54 0.38 2.80
CA LEU A 77 -9.52 1.25 3.40
C LEU A 77 -10.09 2.11 4.52
N GLU A 78 -11.32 2.65 4.35
CA GLU A 78 -12.04 3.44 5.35
C GLU A 78 -12.28 2.68 6.66
N LYS A 79 -12.31 1.36 6.62
CA LYS A 79 -12.54 0.49 7.79
C LYS A 79 -11.28 -0.16 8.33
N SER A 80 -10.14 0.07 7.68
CA SER A 80 -8.90 -0.61 8.03
C SER A 80 -8.09 0.22 9.03
N PRO A 81 -7.45 -0.43 10.01
CA PRO A 81 -6.54 0.26 10.92
C PRO A 81 -5.47 1.03 10.16
N LEU A 82 -5.18 2.26 10.59
CA LEU A 82 -4.29 3.19 9.91
C LEU A 82 -3.26 3.79 10.86
N ALA A 83 -2.01 3.83 10.41
CA ALA A 83 -0.95 4.62 11.01
C ALA A 83 -0.43 5.65 10.01
N VAL A 84 -0.21 6.87 10.49
CA VAL A 84 0.39 7.95 9.69
C VAL A 84 1.58 8.51 10.44
N ALA A 85 2.68 8.67 9.74
CA ALA A 85 3.90 9.21 10.29
C ALA A 85 4.55 10.22 9.35
N THR A 86 5.34 11.12 9.89
CA THR A 86 6.29 11.93 9.14
C THR A 86 7.68 11.35 9.30
N VAL A 87 8.41 11.24 8.20
CA VAL A 87 9.74 10.65 8.17
C VAL A 87 10.71 11.68 7.61
N PRO A 88 11.71 12.10 8.39
CA PRO A 88 12.78 12.96 7.89
C PRO A 88 13.70 12.11 7.02
N PHE A 89 13.61 12.27 5.69
CA PHE A 89 14.48 11.59 4.76
C PHE A 89 15.62 12.51 4.31
N ASN A 90 16.84 12.06 4.58
CA ASN A 90 18.11 12.56 4.04
C ASN A 90 18.25 14.08 3.87
N GLY A 91 18.41 14.81 4.97
CA GLY A 91 19.20 16.03 4.99
C GLY A 91 18.75 17.21 4.13
N ARG A 92 17.61 17.12 3.43
CA ARG A 92 16.98 18.30 2.85
C ARG A 92 16.19 19.00 3.96
N GLU A 93 16.77 20.04 4.48
CA GLU A 93 16.16 20.87 5.51
C GLU A 93 14.70 21.19 5.17
N GLY A 94 13.80 20.74 6.03
CA GLY A 94 12.40 21.17 6.06
C GLY A 94 11.40 20.34 5.28
N ARG A 95 11.77 19.23 4.62
CA ARG A 95 10.79 18.38 3.91
C ARG A 95 10.76 16.96 4.48
N ASN A 96 9.73 16.70 5.24
CA ASN A 96 9.44 15.35 5.70
C ASN A 96 8.57 14.63 4.68
N ALA A 97 8.84 13.35 4.45
CA ALA A 97 7.89 12.50 3.75
C ALA A 97 6.72 12.16 4.67
N TRP A 98 5.53 12.12 4.11
CA TRP A 98 4.35 11.58 4.76
C TRP A 98 4.24 10.10 4.41
N VAL A 99 4.02 9.30 5.42
CA VAL A 99 3.85 7.84 5.31
C VAL A 99 2.52 7.46 5.90
N ALA A 100 1.76 6.67 5.14
CA ALA A 100 0.51 6.06 5.62
C ALA A 100 0.61 4.55 5.46
N VAL A 101 0.26 3.82 6.51
CA VAL A 101 0.24 2.35 6.52
C VAL A 101 -1.12 1.88 6.99
N SER A 102 -1.80 1.09 6.15
CA SER A 102 -3.10 0.52 6.46
C SER A 102 -3.02 -1.01 6.51
N GLU A 103 -3.65 -1.61 7.51
CA GLU A 103 -3.78 -3.05 7.65
C GLU A 103 -5.00 -3.55 6.85
N LEU A 104 -4.75 -4.27 5.77
CA LEU A 104 -5.80 -4.79 4.89
C LEU A 104 -6.17 -6.25 5.16
N GLY A 105 -5.29 -6.99 5.83
CA GLY A 105 -5.33 -8.44 5.87
C GLY A 105 -4.77 -9.09 4.59
N GLY A 106 -4.19 -10.28 4.75
CA GLY A 106 -3.44 -10.94 3.68
C GLY A 106 -4.23 -11.21 2.41
N SER A 107 -5.47 -11.71 2.54
CA SER A 107 -6.35 -12.00 1.39
C SER A 107 -6.78 -10.72 0.64
N THR A 108 -7.09 -9.65 1.36
CA THR A 108 -7.47 -8.36 0.77
C THR A 108 -6.29 -7.71 0.04
N ALA A 109 -5.11 -7.71 0.66
CA ALA A 109 -3.90 -7.17 0.04
C ALA A 109 -3.54 -7.95 -1.23
N LEU A 110 -3.63 -9.28 -1.20
CA LEU A 110 -3.39 -10.13 -2.37
C LEU A 110 -4.39 -9.87 -3.49
N ALA A 111 -5.68 -9.79 -3.18
CA ALA A 111 -6.72 -9.47 -4.17
C ALA A 111 -6.51 -8.08 -4.78
N MET A 112 -6.16 -7.08 -3.96
CA MET A 112 -5.84 -5.74 -4.42
C MET A 112 -4.57 -5.71 -5.30
N ARG A 113 -3.55 -6.47 -4.95
CA ARG A 113 -2.33 -6.62 -5.75
C ARG A 113 -2.62 -7.20 -7.14
N TRP A 114 -3.41 -8.27 -7.22
CA TRP A 114 -3.84 -8.84 -8.51
C TRP A 114 -4.65 -7.85 -9.33
N ARG A 115 -5.57 -7.13 -8.68
CA ARG A 115 -6.37 -6.12 -9.36
C ARG A 115 -5.52 -5.00 -9.94
N LEU A 116 -4.53 -4.50 -9.20
CA LEU A 116 -3.60 -3.47 -9.65
C LEU A 116 -2.70 -3.93 -10.81
N LEU A 117 -2.35 -5.22 -10.84
CA LEU A 117 -1.54 -5.80 -11.91
C LEU A 117 -2.34 -6.00 -13.20
N LEU A 118 -3.61 -6.45 -13.08
CA LEU A 118 -4.43 -6.81 -14.24
C LEU A 118 -5.28 -5.64 -14.76
N PHE A 119 -5.76 -4.80 -13.85
CA PHE A 119 -6.71 -3.72 -14.12
C PHE A 119 -6.33 -2.46 -13.34
N PRO A 120 -5.16 -1.86 -13.62
CA PRO A 120 -4.76 -0.63 -12.94
C PRO A 120 -5.78 0.48 -13.24
N PRO A 121 -6.18 1.27 -12.24
CA PRO A 121 -7.06 2.41 -12.48
C PRO A 121 -6.32 3.54 -13.19
N GLU A 122 -7.08 4.46 -13.73
CA GLU A 122 -6.54 5.68 -14.31
C GLU A 122 -5.63 6.42 -13.30
N GLY A 123 -4.51 6.91 -13.78
CA GLY A 123 -3.50 7.56 -12.95
C GLY A 123 -2.62 6.63 -12.11
N VAL A 124 -2.93 5.33 -12.06
CA VAL A 124 -2.09 4.35 -11.37
C VAL A 124 -1.27 3.56 -12.38
N SER A 125 0.03 3.50 -12.18
CA SER A 125 0.92 2.68 -13.00
C SER A 125 1.99 2.00 -12.15
N SER A 126 2.42 0.81 -12.59
CA SER A 126 3.52 0.10 -11.96
C SER A 126 4.84 0.79 -12.24
N VAL A 127 5.73 0.76 -11.28
CA VAL A 127 7.12 1.20 -11.42
C VAL A 127 8.05 0.02 -11.16
N ARG A 128 9.37 0.25 -11.27
CA ARG A 128 10.33 -0.79 -10.97
C ARG A 128 10.11 -1.35 -9.56
N PRO A 129 9.95 -2.67 -9.40
CA PRO A 129 9.79 -3.28 -8.10
C PRO A 129 11.06 -3.12 -7.26
N TYR A 130 10.90 -3.12 -5.93
CA TYR A 130 12.02 -3.13 -5.00
C TYR A 130 12.06 -4.48 -4.29
N ALA A 131 13.18 -5.19 -4.46
CA ALA A 131 13.29 -6.59 -4.03
C ALA A 131 12.12 -7.43 -4.57
N VAL A 132 11.30 -7.99 -3.69
CA VAL A 132 10.11 -8.79 -4.07
C VAL A 132 8.82 -7.98 -4.11
N TRP A 133 8.87 -6.69 -3.75
CA TRP A 133 7.71 -5.86 -3.58
C TRP A 133 7.39 -5.07 -4.84
N PRO A 134 6.24 -5.27 -5.48
CA PRO A 134 5.77 -4.42 -6.55
C PRO A 134 5.38 -3.06 -5.98
N ILE A 135 5.72 -2.02 -6.74
CA ILE A 135 5.45 -0.63 -6.38
C ILE A 135 4.63 0.01 -7.49
N TRP A 136 3.70 0.84 -7.09
CA TRP A 136 2.89 1.65 -7.98
C TRP A 136 3.09 3.13 -7.69
N LYS A 137 2.89 3.93 -8.71
CA LYS A 137 2.77 5.40 -8.59
C LYS A 137 1.32 5.80 -8.82
N LEU A 138 0.92 6.86 -8.14
CA LEU A 138 -0.33 7.54 -8.40
C LEU A 138 -0.02 8.93 -8.96
N GLU A 139 -0.58 9.23 -10.13
CA GLU A 139 -0.49 10.53 -10.80
C GLU A 139 -1.92 11.06 -11.00
N HIS A 140 -2.21 12.22 -10.45
CA HIS A 140 -3.51 12.85 -10.58
C HIS A 140 -3.35 14.38 -10.60
N PRO A 141 -4.14 15.13 -11.41
CA PRO A 141 -4.03 16.58 -11.50
C PRO A 141 -4.15 17.33 -10.16
N ALA A 142 -4.90 16.78 -9.20
CA ALA A 142 -5.02 17.35 -7.85
C ALA A 142 -3.79 17.14 -6.96
N ILE A 143 -2.85 16.27 -7.34
CA ILE A 143 -1.60 16.05 -6.61
C ILE A 143 -0.62 17.17 -6.97
N PRO A 144 -0.06 17.89 -6.00
CA PRO A 144 0.93 18.94 -6.28
C PRO A 144 2.10 18.41 -7.10
N SER A 145 2.62 19.20 -8.03
CA SER A 145 3.68 18.79 -8.96
C SER A 145 4.98 18.32 -8.29
N TRP A 146 5.25 18.78 -7.06
CA TRP A 146 6.38 18.35 -6.26
C TRP A 146 6.16 16.98 -5.60
N ALA A 147 4.91 16.58 -5.35
CA ALA A 147 4.59 15.37 -4.60
C ALA A 147 4.71 14.13 -5.48
N ARG A 148 5.45 13.15 -5.00
CA ARG A 148 5.57 11.83 -5.59
C ARG A 148 4.84 10.84 -4.68
N VAL A 149 3.66 10.41 -5.13
CA VAL A 149 2.89 9.39 -4.42
C VAL A 149 3.32 8.01 -4.90
N ARG A 150 3.81 7.20 -3.98
CA ARG A 150 4.20 5.81 -4.22
C ARG A 150 3.51 4.93 -3.20
N PHE A 151 3.10 3.73 -3.62
CA PHE A 151 2.55 2.76 -2.70
C PHE A 151 2.96 1.34 -3.07
N ALA A 152 2.97 0.50 -2.06
CA ALA A 152 3.26 -0.92 -2.17
C ALA A 152 2.26 -1.72 -1.35
N LEU A 153 2.01 -2.95 -1.78
CA LEU A 153 1.24 -3.94 -1.04
C LEU A 153 2.20 -5.04 -0.61
N THR A 154 2.39 -5.15 0.67
CA THR A 154 3.16 -6.23 1.30
C THR A 154 2.21 -7.30 1.85
N ASP A 155 2.67 -8.15 2.75
CA ASP A 155 1.89 -9.25 3.34
C ASP A 155 0.73 -8.74 4.22
N GLY A 156 -0.24 -8.08 3.58
CA GLY A 156 -1.45 -7.56 4.21
C GLY A 156 -1.42 -6.09 4.61
N LEU A 157 -0.34 -5.39 4.30
CA LEU A 157 -0.23 -3.95 4.52
C LEU A 157 -0.27 -3.20 3.18
N LEU A 158 -0.99 -2.09 3.16
CA LEU A 158 -0.84 -1.04 2.17
C LEU A 158 0.08 0.02 2.74
N ILE A 159 1.19 0.24 2.08
CA ILE A 159 2.21 1.24 2.47
C ILE A 159 2.18 2.34 1.42
N CYS A 160 1.98 3.57 1.84
CA CYS A 160 1.98 4.73 0.96
C CYS A 160 3.02 5.75 1.45
N SER A 161 3.78 6.31 0.51
CA SER A 161 4.66 7.45 0.76
C SER A 161 4.29 8.62 -0.13
N ILE A 162 4.31 9.82 0.43
CA ILE A 162 4.12 11.09 -0.26
C ILE A 162 5.30 11.98 0.07
N SER A 163 6.17 12.20 -0.90
CA SER A 163 7.39 12.98 -0.74
C SER A 163 7.82 13.63 -2.05
N ASP A 164 8.88 14.37 -2.05
CA ASP A 164 9.49 14.90 -3.27
C ASP A 164 10.49 13.91 -3.92
N ASP A 165 10.84 12.81 -3.22
CA ASP A 165 11.70 11.74 -3.72
C ASP A 165 10.92 10.44 -3.95
N SER A 166 10.96 9.93 -5.16
CA SER A 166 10.31 8.67 -5.52
C SER A 166 10.92 7.43 -4.87
N HIS A 167 12.11 7.54 -4.27
CA HIS A 167 12.84 6.42 -3.66
C HIS A 167 12.55 6.26 -2.16
N ASP A 168 11.85 7.21 -1.55
CA ASP A 168 11.58 7.15 -0.12
C ASP A 168 10.77 5.92 0.30
N ILE A 169 9.92 5.39 -0.59
CA ILE A 169 9.20 4.13 -0.33
C ILE A 169 10.14 2.94 -0.11
N TYR A 170 11.34 2.94 -0.71
CA TYR A 170 12.31 1.85 -0.54
C TYR A 170 12.79 1.73 0.91
N LYS A 171 12.94 2.86 1.59
CA LYS A 171 13.33 2.89 3.02
C LYS A 171 12.26 2.27 3.91
N LEU A 172 10.98 2.43 3.54
CA LEU A 172 9.87 1.78 4.23
C LEU A 172 9.88 0.27 4.00
N LEU A 173 10.16 -0.15 2.78
CA LEU A 173 10.27 -1.57 2.44
C LEU A 173 11.50 -2.22 3.08
N ASP A 174 12.58 -1.47 3.30
CA ASP A 174 13.74 -1.94 4.07
C ASP A 174 13.39 -2.24 5.52
N THR A 175 12.48 -1.47 6.13
CA THR A 175 11.99 -1.79 7.48
C THR A 175 11.09 -3.04 7.48
N VAL A 176 10.26 -3.23 6.46
CA VAL A 176 9.45 -4.46 6.29
C VAL A 176 10.35 -5.68 6.20
N ASP A 177 11.41 -5.60 5.41
CA ASP A 177 12.35 -6.70 5.19
C ASP A 177 13.35 -6.89 6.37
N GLY A 178 13.28 -6.03 7.40
CA GLY A 178 14.19 -6.08 8.56
C GLY A 178 15.59 -5.54 8.28
N ARG A 179 15.82 -4.88 7.14
CA ARG A 179 17.09 -4.23 6.79
C ARG A 179 17.30 -2.88 7.50
N ALA A 180 16.20 -2.30 8.00
CA ALA A 180 16.21 -1.09 8.80
C ALA A 180 15.40 -1.29 10.08
N VAL A 181 15.70 -0.49 11.13
CA VAL A 181 15.01 -0.59 12.42
C VAL A 181 13.61 0.01 12.29
N SER A 182 12.61 -0.81 12.61
CA SER A 182 11.20 -0.46 12.61
C SER A 182 10.78 0.24 13.91
N MET A 183 9.77 1.11 13.80
CA MET A 183 9.09 1.70 14.96
C MET A 183 8.41 0.64 15.83
N ALA A 184 7.93 -0.45 15.25
CA ALA A 184 7.38 -1.59 15.97
C ALA A 184 8.38 -2.22 16.97
N ASN A 185 9.67 -2.13 16.66
CA ASN A 185 10.75 -2.69 17.48
C ASN A 185 11.36 -1.66 18.43
N ARG A 186 10.85 -0.43 18.43
CA ARG A 186 11.32 0.60 19.35
C ARG A 186 10.90 0.18 20.76
N ARG A 187 11.85 -0.31 21.55
CA ARG A 187 11.66 -0.52 22.98
C ARG A 187 11.33 0.85 23.58
N ASN A 188 10.20 0.98 24.25
CA ASN A 188 9.96 2.15 25.09
C ASN A 188 11.13 2.26 26.07
N PRO A 189 11.77 3.44 26.18
CA PRO A 189 12.81 3.68 27.15
C PRO A 189 12.30 3.54 28.58
#